data_b717b56594a1f3991cbb6528fcc23dc3
#
_entry.id   b717b56594a1f3991cbb6528fcc23dc3
#
_cell.length_a   1.000
_cell.length_b   1.000
_cell.length_c   1.000
_cell.angle_alpha   90.00
_cell.angle_beta   90.00
_cell.angle_gamma   90.00
#
_symmetry.space_group_name_H-M   'P 1'
#
loop_
_entity.id
_entity.type
_entity.pdbx_description
1 polymer ?
#
loop_
_entity_poly.entity_id
_entity_poly.type
_entity_poly.pdbx_seq_one_letter_code
_entity_poly.pdbx_strand_id
1 'polypeptide(L)'
;MKDNKIPSQLVSLLPVFVLILLLFVTIRTFGSDALSGGSQVCLLVATAVCVLIGMAGFRRPWKDFELAVTNNIAGVSTALIILLIIGALSGAWMVSGVVPTLIYYGIQVIHPHFFLVSTCIICAVVSVMTGSSWTTIATIGIALMGIGKAQGFSEGWIAGAIISGAYFGDKVSPLSDTTILASSVTDTPLFTHIRYLMITTVPSLVITLIIFTIAGLSHEATDTGHIAEYTRILSDKFHISWWLMIVPVVTAILIARKVPSIITLFVSTALATVFALIFQPGLLCEIAGQGVEGIAALFKGGMGMLYGGTQLETGNAEINELISTRGMAGMMNTIWLIICAMCFGGAMTAGGMLGSITSVFVRFTKKRVGMVSSTVASGLFLNLATADQYISIILTGNMFKDIYSANGYESKLLSRTTEDSVTVTSPLIPWNTCGMTQATILSVPTIVYLPYAFFNIISPLMSITIAILGYKIKKKAEQPGLS
;
A
#
# COMPACT_ATOMS: atom_id res chain seq x y z
N MET A 1 4.23 -8.89 -41.17
CA MET A 1 3.63 -8.80 -39.82
C MET A 1 2.52 -9.85 -39.75
N LYS A 2 2.70 -10.92 -38.95
CA LYS A 2 1.62 -11.93 -38.75
C LYS A 2 0.49 -11.24 -38.03
N ASP A 3 -0.73 -11.32 -38.57
CA ASP A 3 -1.95 -10.86 -37.89
C ASP A 3 -2.08 -11.50 -36.51
N ASN A 4 -1.64 -10.80 -35.50
CA ASN A 4 -1.79 -11.22 -34.10
C ASN A 4 -3.28 -11.04 -33.75
N LYS A 5 -4.09 -12.09 -33.91
CA LYS A 5 -5.48 -12.08 -33.50
C LYS A 5 -5.56 -11.70 -32.02
N ILE A 6 -6.33 -10.66 -31.72
CA ILE A 6 -6.61 -10.22 -30.35
C ILE A 6 -7.72 -11.13 -29.79
N PRO A 7 -7.59 -11.67 -28.58
CA PRO A 7 -8.63 -12.48 -27.97
C PRO A 7 -9.96 -11.72 -27.85
N SER A 8 -11.08 -12.41 -27.97
CA SER A 8 -12.38 -11.80 -27.67
C SER A 8 -12.47 -11.41 -26.18
N GLN A 9 -13.32 -10.46 -25.87
CA GLN A 9 -13.50 -9.95 -24.50
C GLN A 9 -13.87 -11.06 -23.51
N LEU A 10 -14.77 -11.98 -23.89
CA LEU A 10 -15.19 -13.10 -23.05
C LEU A 10 -14.02 -14.07 -22.78
N VAL A 11 -13.23 -14.40 -23.81
CA VAL A 11 -12.04 -15.24 -23.65
C VAL A 11 -11.00 -14.56 -22.78
N SER A 12 -10.84 -13.24 -22.90
CA SER A 12 -9.89 -12.45 -22.11
C SER A 12 -10.27 -12.36 -20.62
N LEU A 13 -11.57 -12.40 -20.30
CA LEU A 13 -12.06 -12.40 -18.92
C LEU A 13 -11.92 -13.76 -18.22
N LEU A 14 -11.76 -14.86 -18.97
CA LEU A 14 -11.73 -16.21 -18.41
C LEU A 14 -10.62 -16.39 -17.34
N PRO A 15 -9.34 -15.99 -17.57
CA PRO A 15 -8.31 -16.11 -16.53
C PRO A 15 -8.63 -15.30 -15.26
N VAL A 16 -9.24 -14.11 -15.40
CA VAL A 16 -9.64 -13.27 -14.26
C VAL A 16 -10.77 -13.94 -13.48
N PHE A 17 -11.74 -14.51 -14.18
CA PHE A 17 -12.83 -15.27 -13.56
C PHE A 17 -12.30 -16.51 -12.80
N VAL A 18 -11.39 -17.27 -13.42
CA VAL A 18 -10.75 -18.42 -12.77
C VAL A 18 -10.00 -17.98 -11.52
N LEU A 19 -9.24 -16.87 -11.58
CA LEU A 19 -8.55 -16.32 -10.40
C LEU A 19 -9.52 -15.98 -9.27
N ILE A 20 -10.57 -15.22 -9.56
CA ILE A 20 -11.57 -14.80 -8.55
C ILE A 20 -12.24 -16.01 -7.91
N LEU A 21 -12.65 -16.99 -8.73
CA LEU A 21 -13.29 -18.21 -8.25
C LEU A 21 -12.35 -19.01 -7.32
N LEU A 22 -11.09 -19.22 -7.75
CA LEU A 22 -10.11 -19.95 -6.96
C LEU A 22 -9.78 -19.22 -5.66
N LEU A 23 -9.60 -17.89 -5.69
CA LEU A 23 -9.37 -17.09 -4.48
C LEU A 23 -10.56 -17.14 -3.54
N PHE A 24 -11.78 -17.05 -4.05
CA PHE A 24 -12.98 -17.18 -3.22
C PHE A 24 -13.04 -18.53 -2.50
N VAL A 25 -12.80 -19.62 -3.21
CA VAL A 25 -12.75 -20.98 -2.61
C VAL A 25 -11.61 -21.08 -1.60
N THR A 26 -10.43 -20.58 -1.94
CA THR A 26 -9.25 -20.62 -1.07
C THR A 26 -9.49 -19.83 0.24
N ILE A 27 -10.02 -18.62 0.16
CA ILE A 27 -10.31 -17.79 1.35
C ILE A 27 -11.39 -18.46 2.21
N ARG A 28 -12.43 -19.05 1.59
CA ARG A 28 -13.47 -19.80 2.32
C ARG A 28 -12.93 -21.04 3.04
N THR A 29 -11.92 -21.69 2.46
CA THR A 29 -11.37 -22.94 2.97
C THR A 29 -10.26 -22.71 4.00
N PHE A 30 -9.37 -21.76 3.74
CA PHE A 30 -8.15 -21.51 4.54
C PHE A 30 -8.26 -20.29 5.46
N GLY A 31 -9.31 -19.44 5.33
CA GLY A 31 -9.46 -18.24 6.14
C GLY A 31 -8.25 -17.29 6.04
N SER A 32 -7.68 -16.93 7.17
CA SER A 32 -6.48 -16.07 7.27
C SER A 32 -5.24 -16.69 6.60
N ASP A 33 -5.14 -18.03 6.59
CA ASP A 33 -3.99 -18.76 6.06
C ASP A 33 -3.98 -18.82 4.51
N ALA A 34 -5.03 -18.34 3.86
CA ALA A 34 -5.10 -18.26 2.41
C ALA A 34 -3.90 -17.52 1.77
N LEU A 35 -3.31 -16.54 2.50
CA LEU A 35 -2.14 -15.78 2.04
C LEU A 35 -0.81 -16.51 2.25
N SER A 36 -0.81 -17.64 2.98
CA SER A 36 0.40 -18.40 3.31
C SER A 36 0.75 -19.48 2.26
N GLY A 37 0.22 -19.35 1.03
CA GLY A 37 0.50 -20.28 -0.08
C GLY A 37 -0.68 -20.45 -1.03
N GLY A 38 -1.91 -20.52 -0.52
CA GLY A 38 -3.11 -20.77 -1.32
C GLY A 38 -3.33 -19.75 -2.44
N SER A 39 -3.22 -18.46 -2.11
CA SER A 39 -3.40 -17.37 -3.08
C SER A 39 -2.31 -17.36 -4.16
N GLN A 40 -1.07 -17.72 -3.81
CA GLN A 40 0.04 -17.85 -4.74
C GLN A 40 -0.23 -18.94 -5.80
N VAL A 41 -0.70 -20.09 -5.34
CA VAL A 41 -1.09 -21.19 -6.24
C VAL A 41 -2.24 -20.75 -7.17
N CYS A 42 -3.26 -20.07 -6.64
CA CYS A 42 -4.36 -19.54 -7.47
C CYS A 42 -3.86 -18.62 -8.58
N LEU A 43 -2.93 -17.72 -8.28
CA LEU A 43 -2.32 -16.81 -9.25
C LEU A 43 -1.52 -17.57 -10.32
N LEU A 44 -0.74 -18.58 -9.94
CA LEU A 44 0.01 -19.40 -10.91
C LEU A 44 -0.92 -20.25 -11.77
N VAL A 45 -2.01 -20.81 -11.24
CA VAL A 45 -3.02 -21.53 -12.03
C VAL A 45 -3.69 -20.59 -13.02
N ALA A 46 -4.10 -19.40 -12.58
CA ALA A 46 -4.67 -18.38 -13.48
C ALA A 46 -3.67 -17.94 -14.57
N THR A 47 -2.38 -17.83 -14.21
CA THR A 47 -1.29 -17.58 -15.17
C THR A 47 -1.20 -18.70 -16.20
N ALA A 48 -1.23 -19.96 -15.78
CA ALA A 48 -1.20 -21.09 -16.69
C ALA A 48 -2.39 -21.11 -17.65
N VAL A 49 -3.60 -20.81 -17.14
CA VAL A 49 -4.81 -20.67 -17.99
C VAL A 49 -4.61 -19.57 -19.03
N CYS A 50 -4.06 -18.41 -18.63
CA CYS A 50 -3.79 -17.30 -19.52
C CYS A 50 -2.79 -17.68 -20.62
N VAL A 51 -1.67 -18.34 -20.24
CA VAL A 51 -0.65 -18.81 -21.18
C VAL A 51 -1.22 -19.86 -22.15
N LEU A 52 -1.98 -20.83 -21.64
CA LEU A 52 -2.61 -21.86 -22.48
C LEU A 52 -3.55 -21.25 -23.53
N ILE A 53 -4.40 -20.31 -23.14
CA ILE A 53 -5.29 -19.59 -24.07
C ILE A 53 -4.45 -18.84 -25.10
N GLY A 54 -3.41 -18.11 -24.67
CA GLY A 54 -2.57 -17.32 -25.56
C GLY A 54 -1.79 -18.16 -26.56
N MET A 55 -1.18 -19.25 -26.10
CA MET A 55 -0.40 -20.14 -26.96
C MET A 55 -1.28 -21.02 -27.89
N ALA A 56 -2.25 -21.73 -27.32
CA ALA A 56 -3.08 -22.65 -28.07
C ALA A 56 -4.14 -21.93 -28.92
N GLY A 57 -4.80 -20.90 -28.38
CA GLY A 57 -5.86 -20.17 -29.07
C GLY A 57 -5.37 -19.09 -30.03
N PHE A 58 -4.30 -18.38 -29.68
CA PHE A 58 -3.84 -17.18 -30.40
C PHE A 58 -2.40 -17.32 -30.94
N ARG A 59 -1.77 -18.50 -30.79
CA ARG A 59 -0.44 -18.82 -31.31
C ARG A 59 0.67 -17.84 -30.87
N ARG A 60 0.54 -17.29 -29.66
CA ARG A 60 1.59 -16.46 -29.06
C ARG A 60 2.77 -17.34 -28.68
N PRO A 61 4.02 -16.97 -29.02
CA PRO A 61 5.19 -17.74 -28.63
C PRO A 61 5.43 -17.64 -27.11
N TRP A 62 5.94 -18.69 -26.49
CA TRP A 62 6.31 -18.71 -25.08
C TRP A 62 7.23 -17.55 -24.69
N LYS A 63 8.16 -17.19 -25.56
CA LYS A 63 9.13 -16.11 -25.34
C LYS A 63 8.46 -14.76 -25.02
N ASP A 64 7.29 -14.46 -25.58
CA ASP A 64 6.56 -13.22 -25.28
C ASP A 64 6.05 -13.22 -23.85
N PHE A 65 5.58 -14.35 -23.34
CA PHE A 65 5.14 -14.52 -21.95
C PHE A 65 6.32 -14.41 -20.98
N GLU A 66 7.42 -15.13 -21.28
CA GLU A 66 8.64 -15.09 -20.48
C GLU A 66 9.19 -13.67 -20.35
N LEU A 67 9.25 -12.91 -21.45
CA LEU A 67 9.73 -11.54 -21.45
C LEU A 67 8.80 -10.61 -20.68
N ALA A 68 7.48 -10.74 -20.83
CA ALA A 68 6.52 -9.90 -20.13
C ALA A 68 6.54 -10.16 -18.61
N VAL A 69 6.64 -11.42 -18.19
CA VAL A 69 6.77 -11.82 -16.78
C VAL A 69 8.05 -11.26 -16.17
N THR A 70 9.19 -11.46 -16.84
CA THR A 70 10.49 -10.95 -16.36
C THR A 70 10.51 -9.43 -16.24
N ASN A 71 9.94 -8.72 -17.21
CA ASN A 71 9.85 -7.27 -17.18
C ASN A 71 8.96 -6.77 -16.02
N ASN A 72 7.84 -7.45 -15.76
CA ASN A 72 6.98 -7.12 -14.62
C ASN A 72 7.70 -7.31 -13.28
N ILE A 73 8.41 -8.45 -13.11
CA ILE A 73 9.19 -8.72 -11.89
C ILE A 73 10.31 -7.67 -11.73
N ALA A 74 11.02 -7.34 -12.82
CA ALA A 74 12.04 -6.30 -12.80
C ALA A 74 11.46 -4.93 -12.40
N GLY A 75 10.24 -4.60 -12.85
CA GLY A 75 9.55 -3.36 -12.50
C GLY A 75 9.26 -3.20 -11.01
N VAL A 76 9.05 -4.29 -10.28
CA VAL A 76 8.76 -4.27 -8.84
C VAL A 76 9.96 -4.61 -7.95
N SER A 77 11.15 -4.79 -8.51
CA SER A 77 12.35 -5.20 -7.76
C SER A 77 12.70 -4.28 -6.59
N THR A 78 12.59 -2.97 -6.77
CA THR A 78 12.78 -1.98 -5.70
C THR A 78 11.80 -2.18 -4.54
N ALA A 79 10.54 -2.48 -4.85
CA ALA A 79 9.51 -2.75 -3.84
C ALA A 79 9.83 -4.02 -3.03
N LEU A 80 10.34 -5.06 -3.68
CA LEU A 80 10.76 -6.30 -3.00
C LEU A 80 11.92 -6.04 -2.01
N ILE A 81 12.90 -5.22 -2.40
CA ILE A 81 14.02 -4.82 -1.53
C ILE A 81 13.49 -4.00 -0.33
N ILE A 82 12.61 -3.05 -0.59
CA ILE A 82 11.99 -2.23 0.47
C ILE A 82 11.26 -3.12 1.47
N LEU A 83 10.50 -4.12 1.04
CA LEU A 83 9.81 -5.07 1.92
C LEU A 83 10.76 -5.82 2.86
N LEU A 84 11.90 -6.30 2.35
CA LEU A 84 12.91 -6.95 3.18
C LEU A 84 13.43 -6.01 4.27
N ILE A 85 13.75 -4.75 3.90
CA ILE A 85 14.24 -3.76 4.85
C ILE A 85 13.15 -3.40 5.87
N ILE A 86 11.89 -3.29 5.46
CA ILE A 86 10.76 -3.04 6.37
C ILE A 86 10.61 -4.17 7.38
N GLY A 87 10.79 -5.43 6.99
CA GLY A 87 10.80 -6.55 7.91
C GLY A 87 11.87 -6.40 9.00
N ALA A 88 13.11 -6.08 8.59
CA ALA A 88 14.20 -5.80 9.52
C ALA A 88 13.93 -4.55 10.40
N LEU A 89 13.40 -3.48 9.80
CA LEU A 89 13.03 -2.25 10.50
C LEU A 89 11.99 -2.51 11.60
N SER A 90 10.94 -3.26 11.29
CA SER A 90 9.89 -3.62 12.24
C SER A 90 10.48 -4.32 13.47
N GLY A 91 11.35 -5.32 13.25
CA GLY A 91 12.06 -6.01 14.32
C GLY A 91 12.97 -5.07 15.13
N ALA A 92 13.80 -4.28 14.45
CA ALA A 92 14.73 -3.35 15.09
C ALA A 92 13.99 -2.27 15.90
N TRP A 93 12.93 -1.64 15.36
CA TRP A 93 12.17 -0.61 16.05
C TRP A 93 11.39 -1.16 17.25
N MET A 94 10.89 -2.38 17.15
CA MET A 94 10.19 -3.03 18.28
C MET A 94 11.19 -3.38 19.39
N VAL A 95 12.22 -4.16 19.09
CA VAL A 95 13.15 -4.69 20.09
C VAL A 95 14.03 -3.59 20.69
N SER A 96 14.40 -2.54 19.95
CA SER A 96 15.11 -1.39 20.50
C SER A 96 14.29 -0.59 21.52
N GLY A 97 12.97 -0.80 21.59
CA GLY A 97 12.07 -0.02 22.43
C GLY A 97 11.56 1.27 21.78
N VAL A 98 11.89 1.54 20.51
CA VAL A 98 11.39 2.73 19.77
C VAL A 98 9.88 2.71 19.66
N VAL A 99 9.29 1.60 19.13
CA VAL A 99 7.83 1.46 19.01
C VAL A 99 7.16 1.44 20.39
N PRO A 100 7.62 0.66 21.38
CA PRO A 100 7.09 0.74 22.74
C PRO A 100 7.11 2.15 23.35
N THR A 101 8.19 2.91 23.12
CA THR A 101 8.30 4.30 23.59
C THR A 101 7.30 5.22 22.90
N LEU A 102 7.13 5.07 21.57
CA LEU A 102 6.10 5.82 20.82
C LEU A 102 4.69 5.49 21.30
N ILE A 103 4.40 4.22 21.59
CA ILE A 103 3.11 3.80 22.15
C ILE A 103 2.92 4.40 23.55
N TYR A 104 3.92 4.24 24.44
CA TYR A 104 3.86 4.73 25.82
C TYR A 104 3.54 6.22 25.91
N TYR A 105 4.24 7.07 25.16
CA TYR A 105 3.98 8.52 25.14
C TYR A 105 2.76 8.89 24.28
N GLY A 106 2.54 8.18 23.18
CA GLY A 106 1.42 8.43 22.27
C GLY A 106 0.07 8.25 22.93
N ILE A 107 -0.10 7.22 23.77
CA ILE A 107 -1.34 6.99 24.54
C ILE A 107 -1.61 8.15 25.50
N GLN A 108 -0.58 8.77 26.06
CA GLN A 108 -0.71 9.89 27.00
C GLN A 108 -1.06 11.22 26.32
N VAL A 109 -0.67 11.38 25.04
CA VAL A 109 -0.82 12.63 24.28
C VAL A 109 -2.09 12.63 23.42
N ILE A 110 -2.39 11.49 22.78
CA ILE A 110 -3.52 11.40 21.83
C ILE A 110 -4.77 10.96 22.57
N HIS A 111 -5.73 11.88 22.67
CA HIS A 111 -7.02 11.57 23.31
C HIS A 111 -7.83 10.57 22.45
N PRO A 112 -8.42 9.50 23.03
CA PRO A 112 -9.13 8.46 22.28
C PRO A 112 -10.18 8.99 21.30
N HIS A 113 -11.03 9.92 21.69
CA HIS A 113 -12.06 10.49 20.80
C HIS A 113 -11.51 11.14 19.52
N PHE A 114 -10.26 11.59 19.52
CA PHE A 114 -9.61 12.20 18.36
C PHE A 114 -8.54 11.29 17.74
N PHE A 115 -8.40 10.06 18.21
CA PHE A 115 -7.34 9.16 17.77
C PHE A 115 -7.38 8.90 16.25
N LEU A 116 -8.54 8.49 15.71
CA LEU A 116 -8.67 8.15 14.28
C LEU A 116 -8.37 9.34 13.36
N VAL A 117 -8.90 10.51 13.70
CA VAL A 117 -8.68 11.72 12.91
C VAL A 117 -7.23 12.19 13.02
N SER A 118 -6.63 12.14 14.21
CA SER A 118 -5.21 12.47 14.42
C SER A 118 -4.30 11.51 13.67
N THR A 119 -4.60 10.21 13.71
CA THR A 119 -3.88 9.16 12.96
C THR A 119 -3.89 9.46 11.46
N CYS A 120 -5.06 9.75 10.89
CA CYS A 120 -5.17 10.09 9.47
C CYS A 120 -4.36 11.35 9.13
N ILE A 121 -4.42 12.41 9.94
CA ILE A 121 -3.67 13.65 9.71
C ILE A 121 -2.16 13.43 9.84
N ILE A 122 -1.70 12.73 10.88
CA ILE A 122 -0.27 12.43 11.08
C ILE A 122 0.27 11.65 9.89
N CYS A 123 -0.41 10.57 9.47
CA CYS A 123 -0.02 9.81 8.31
C CYS A 123 -0.04 10.65 7.02
N ALA A 124 -1.02 11.54 6.85
CA ALA A 124 -1.09 12.44 5.71
C ALA A 124 0.12 13.37 5.64
N VAL A 125 0.45 14.03 6.74
CA VAL A 125 1.61 14.95 6.82
C VAL A 125 2.92 14.20 6.56
N VAL A 126 3.14 13.08 7.24
CA VAL A 126 4.36 12.28 7.06
C VAL A 126 4.46 11.80 5.62
N SER A 127 3.38 11.34 5.01
CA SER A 127 3.38 10.84 3.64
C SER A 127 3.59 11.94 2.60
N VAL A 128 3.08 13.16 2.80
CA VAL A 128 3.43 14.33 1.96
C VAL A 128 4.93 14.59 2.00
N MET A 129 5.55 14.48 3.17
CA MET A 129 6.98 14.72 3.35
C MET A 129 7.84 13.60 2.74
N THR A 130 7.43 12.34 2.91
CA THR A 130 8.17 11.16 2.41
C THR A 130 7.98 10.95 0.92
N GLY A 131 6.82 11.33 0.38
CA GLY A 131 6.40 10.93 -0.97
C GLY A 131 6.11 9.45 -1.10
N SER A 132 5.80 8.75 0.01
CA SER A 132 5.59 7.30 -0.01
C SER A 132 4.61 6.86 1.07
N SER A 133 3.49 6.30 0.64
CA SER A 133 2.54 5.64 1.54
C SER A 133 3.17 4.44 2.26
N TRP A 134 4.00 3.66 1.56
CA TRP A 134 4.65 2.47 2.12
C TRP A 134 5.61 2.83 3.25
N THR A 135 6.48 3.83 3.04
CA THR A 135 7.42 4.29 4.07
C THR A 135 6.68 4.84 5.29
N THR A 136 5.61 5.60 5.06
CA THR A 136 4.79 6.17 6.14
C THR A 136 4.15 5.06 6.99
N ILE A 137 3.54 4.07 6.34
CA ILE A 137 2.87 2.96 7.02
C ILE A 137 3.90 2.10 7.77
N ALA A 138 5.06 1.84 7.15
CA ALA A 138 6.14 1.04 7.76
C ALA A 138 6.84 1.70 8.95
N THR A 139 6.73 3.01 9.07
CA THR A 139 7.34 3.77 10.17
C THR A 139 6.29 4.15 11.22
N ILE A 140 5.63 5.29 11.03
CA ILE A 140 4.69 5.81 12.02
C ILE A 140 3.41 4.96 12.11
N GLY A 141 3.01 4.29 11.01
CA GLY A 141 1.81 3.45 10.97
C GLY A 141 1.85 2.31 11.98
N ILE A 142 2.98 1.64 12.15
CA ILE A 142 3.14 0.56 13.13
C ILE A 142 2.93 1.07 14.57
N ALA A 143 3.50 2.24 14.91
CA ALA A 143 3.31 2.84 16.23
C ALA A 143 1.84 3.25 16.47
N LEU A 144 1.19 3.82 15.46
CA LEU A 144 -0.23 4.20 15.54
C LEU A 144 -1.15 2.97 15.64
N MET A 145 -0.79 1.84 15.01
CA MET A 145 -1.50 0.56 15.24
C MET A 145 -1.47 0.17 16.73
N GLY A 146 -0.30 0.26 17.36
CA GLY A 146 -0.16 -0.06 18.76
C GLY A 146 -0.93 0.88 19.69
N ILE A 147 -0.88 2.19 19.42
CA ILE A 147 -1.62 3.19 20.20
C ILE A 147 -3.13 2.95 20.09
N GLY A 148 -3.63 2.68 18.88
CA GLY A 148 -5.05 2.46 18.64
C GLY A 148 -5.58 1.19 19.29
N LYS A 149 -4.81 0.09 19.24
CA LYS A 149 -5.14 -1.17 19.95
C LYS A 149 -5.22 -0.93 21.46
N ALA A 150 -4.23 -0.25 22.02
CA ALA A 150 -4.21 0.10 23.44
C ALA A 150 -5.37 1.02 23.87
N GLN A 151 -5.93 1.80 22.94
CA GLN A 151 -7.12 2.62 23.14
C GLN A 151 -8.44 1.89 22.81
N GLY A 152 -8.39 0.57 22.51
CA GLY A 152 -9.56 -0.29 22.28
C GLY A 152 -10.20 -0.15 20.90
N PHE A 153 -9.54 0.48 19.93
CA PHE A 153 -10.05 0.52 18.56
C PHE A 153 -9.84 -0.81 17.84
N SER A 154 -10.80 -1.23 17.03
CA SER A 154 -10.61 -2.40 16.19
C SER A 154 -9.57 -2.13 15.08
N GLU A 155 -8.82 -3.16 14.73
CA GLU A 155 -7.70 -3.08 13.77
C GLU A 155 -8.11 -2.49 12.41
N GLY A 156 -9.33 -2.80 11.94
CA GLY A 156 -9.84 -2.28 10.68
C GLY A 156 -9.96 -0.75 10.67
N TRP A 157 -10.47 -0.14 11.76
CA TRP A 157 -10.57 1.31 11.89
C TRP A 157 -9.20 1.97 11.93
N ILE A 158 -8.27 1.41 12.72
CA ILE A 158 -6.92 1.95 12.85
C ILE A 158 -6.20 1.88 11.51
N ALA A 159 -6.16 0.70 10.89
CA ALA A 159 -5.52 0.49 9.59
C ALA A 159 -6.17 1.36 8.49
N GLY A 160 -7.49 1.48 8.49
CA GLY A 160 -8.22 2.36 7.56
C GLY A 160 -7.83 3.83 7.70
N ALA A 161 -7.66 4.33 8.92
CA ALA A 161 -7.21 5.71 9.17
C ALA A 161 -5.75 5.92 8.72
N ILE A 162 -4.85 4.98 9.04
CA ILE A 162 -3.45 5.01 8.61
C ILE A 162 -3.35 5.02 7.09
N ILE A 163 -4.03 4.09 6.41
CA ILE A 163 -4.00 3.95 4.95
C ILE A 163 -4.61 5.17 4.27
N SER A 164 -5.75 5.66 4.76
CA SER A 164 -6.39 6.87 4.23
C SER A 164 -5.46 8.08 4.27
N GLY A 165 -4.78 8.31 5.39
CA GLY A 165 -3.82 9.40 5.53
C GLY A 165 -2.58 9.21 4.66
N ALA A 166 -1.99 8.02 4.67
CA ALA A 166 -0.79 7.70 3.92
C ALA A 166 -0.99 7.86 2.40
N TYR A 167 -2.11 7.38 1.87
CA TYR A 167 -2.42 7.51 0.43
C TYR A 167 -2.84 8.92 0.03
N PHE A 168 -3.42 9.71 0.94
CA PHE A 168 -3.60 11.15 0.69
C PHE A 168 -2.25 11.83 0.46
N GLY A 169 -1.29 11.61 1.37
CA GLY A 169 0.01 12.27 1.31
C GLY A 169 0.81 11.85 0.09
N ASP A 170 0.86 10.57 -0.20
CA ASP A 170 1.50 10.00 -1.38
C ASP A 170 0.99 10.65 -2.67
N LYS A 171 -0.32 10.72 -2.82
CA LYS A 171 -0.99 11.28 -3.99
C LYS A 171 -0.67 12.77 -4.27
N VAL A 172 -0.46 13.59 -3.24
CA VAL A 172 -0.23 15.04 -3.42
C VAL A 172 1.24 15.44 -3.32
N SER A 173 2.12 14.52 -2.96
CA SER A 173 3.54 14.79 -2.82
C SER A 173 4.23 14.92 -4.18
N PRO A 174 5.02 15.97 -4.41
CA PRO A 174 5.87 16.07 -5.61
C PRO A 174 7.04 15.08 -5.60
N LEU A 175 7.24 14.35 -4.50
CA LEU A 175 8.26 13.32 -4.33
C LEU A 175 7.72 11.91 -4.58
N SER A 176 6.41 11.77 -4.78
CA SER A 176 5.78 10.47 -4.99
C SER A 176 6.06 9.94 -6.39
N ASP A 177 6.52 8.69 -6.44
CA ASP A 177 6.79 7.99 -7.70
C ASP A 177 5.51 7.81 -8.53
N THR A 178 4.35 7.55 -7.89
CA THR A 178 3.07 7.39 -8.59
C THR A 178 2.58 8.70 -9.17
N THR A 179 2.69 9.80 -8.44
CA THR A 179 2.32 11.14 -8.89
C THR A 179 3.20 11.60 -10.07
N ILE A 180 4.52 11.35 -9.98
CA ILE A 180 5.47 11.61 -11.08
C ILE A 180 5.12 10.75 -12.29
N LEU A 181 4.86 9.46 -12.09
CA LEU A 181 4.52 8.53 -13.16
C LEU A 181 3.22 8.91 -13.88
N ALA A 182 2.13 9.16 -13.13
CA ALA A 182 0.84 9.54 -13.69
C ALA A 182 0.93 10.86 -14.49
N SER A 183 1.69 11.84 -13.97
CA SER A 183 1.94 13.11 -14.68
C SER A 183 2.73 12.89 -15.98
N SER A 184 3.77 12.04 -15.94
CA SER A 184 4.62 11.73 -17.08
C SER A 184 3.89 10.98 -18.19
N VAL A 185 3.20 9.89 -17.86
CA VAL A 185 2.46 9.06 -18.84
C VAL A 185 1.37 9.84 -19.56
N THR A 186 0.79 10.83 -18.89
CA THR A 186 -0.28 11.67 -19.46
C THR A 186 0.21 12.98 -20.06
N ASP A 187 1.53 13.22 -20.17
CA ASP A 187 2.16 14.47 -20.61
C ASP A 187 1.60 15.70 -19.86
N THR A 188 1.46 15.59 -18.56
CA THR A 188 0.99 16.70 -17.73
C THR A 188 2.13 17.20 -16.84
N PRO A 189 2.47 18.51 -16.85
CA PRO A 189 3.50 19.01 -15.93
C PRO A 189 3.16 18.71 -14.47
N LEU A 190 4.12 18.19 -13.70
CA LEU A 190 3.94 17.67 -12.34
C LEU A 190 3.17 18.63 -11.41
N PHE A 191 3.59 19.89 -11.33
CA PHE A 191 2.91 20.87 -10.45
C PHE A 191 1.51 21.26 -10.96
N THR A 192 1.26 21.17 -12.27
CA THR A 192 -0.10 21.33 -12.82
C THR A 192 -0.97 20.15 -12.43
N HIS A 193 -0.43 18.95 -12.52
CA HIS A 193 -1.08 17.73 -12.06
C HIS A 193 -1.46 17.83 -10.59
N ILE A 194 -0.50 18.08 -9.68
CA ILE A 194 -0.72 18.17 -8.23
C ILE A 194 -1.78 19.24 -7.90
N ARG A 195 -1.66 20.45 -8.50
CA ARG A 195 -2.64 21.53 -8.28
C ARG A 195 -4.05 21.13 -8.72
N TYR A 196 -4.16 20.37 -9.81
CA TYR A 196 -5.45 19.93 -10.32
C TYR A 196 -6.02 18.74 -9.52
N LEU A 197 -5.17 17.89 -8.95
CA LEU A 197 -5.55 16.82 -8.01
C LEU A 197 -6.29 17.36 -6.80
N MET A 198 -5.91 18.53 -6.27
CA MET A 198 -6.53 19.12 -5.06
C MET A 198 -8.05 19.29 -5.19
N ILE A 199 -8.60 19.37 -6.41
CA ILE A 199 -10.04 19.51 -6.66
C ILE A 199 -10.83 18.31 -6.17
N THR A 200 -10.28 17.09 -6.28
CA THR A 200 -10.90 15.85 -5.81
C THR A 200 -10.36 15.43 -4.46
N THR A 201 -9.08 15.63 -4.24
CA THR A 201 -8.34 15.13 -3.07
C THR A 201 -8.73 15.86 -1.79
N VAL A 202 -8.85 17.19 -1.80
CA VAL A 202 -9.23 17.95 -0.59
C VAL A 202 -10.65 17.62 -0.13
N PRO A 203 -11.69 17.62 -0.99
CA PRO A 203 -13.02 17.22 -0.56
C PRO A 203 -13.07 15.77 -0.07
N SER A 204 -12.34 14.85 -0.70
CA SER A 204 -12.27 13.45 -0.26
C SER A 204 -11.66 13.33 1.14
N LEU A 205 -10.56 14.04 1.41
CA LEU A 205 -9.96 14.06 2.74
C LEU A 205 -10.89 14.67 3.78
N VAL A 206 -11.52 15.80 3.49
CA VAL A 206 -12.45 16.46 4.43
C VAL A 206 -13.58 15.51 4.83
N ILE A 207 -14.19 14.83 3.88
CA ILE A 207 -15.24 13.83 4.16
C ILE A 207 -14.67 12.69 5.01
N THR A 208 -13.48 12.19 4.68
CA THR A 208 -12.79 11.14 5.44
C THR A 208 -12.53 11.56 6.88
N LEU A 209 -12.03 12.78 7.11
CA LEU A 209 -11.77 13.30 8.45
C LEU A 209 -13.07 13.51 9.26
N ILE A 210 -14.16 13.93 8.62
CA ILE A 210 -15.48 14.03 9.26
C ILE A 210 -15.94 12.64 9.73
N ILE A 211 -15.82 11.60 8.87
CA ILE A 211 -16.20 10.24 9.23
C ILE A 211 -15.37 9.74 10.41
N PHE A 212 -14.03 9.91 10.38
CA PHE A 212 -13.16 9.50 11.48
C PHE A 212 -13.41 10.29 12.77
N THR A 213 -13.79 11.57 12.67
CA THR A 213 -14.18 12.37 13.84
C THR A 213 -15.46 11.84 14.47
N ILE A 214 -16.49 11.58 13.65
CA ILE A 214 -17.76 11.01 14.15
C ILE A 214 -17.54 9.63 14.78
N ALA A 215 -16.77 8.77 14.12
CA ALA A 215 -16.45 7.44 14.64
C ALA A 215 -15.66 7.52 15.96
N GLY A 216 -14.68 8.42 16.05
CA GLY A 216 -13.91 8.62 17.28
C GLY A 216 -14.73 9.16 18.42
N LEU A 217 -15.64 10.14 18.16
CA LEU A 217 -16.55 10.67 19.18
C LEU A 217 -17.59 9.64 19.66
N SER A 218 -17.95 8.68 18.80
CA SER A 218 -18.88 7.58 19.13
C SER A 218 -18.19 6.42 19.81
N HIS A 219 -16.86 6.43 19.90
CA HIS A 219 -16.09 5.39 20.55
C HIS A 219 -16.23 5.53 22.08
N GLU A 220 -16.68 4.47 22.74
CA GLU A 220 -16.68 4.42 24.20
C GLU A 220 -15.23 4.40 24.69
N ALA A 221 -14.88 5.40 25.51
CA ALA A 221 -13.51 5.50 26.03
C ALA A 221 -13.16 4.21 26.79
N THR A 222 -12.08 3.57 26.37
CA THR A 222 -11.53 2.41 27.08
C THR A 222 -11.26 2.76 28.53
N ASP A 223 -11.54 1.84 29.42
CA ASP A 223 -11.33 2.03 30.86
C ASP A 223 -9.88 2.49 31.12
N THR A 224 -9.76 3.56 31.90
CA THR A 224 -8.44 4.11 32.29
C THR A 224 -7.54 3.06 32.95
N GLY A 225 -8.14 2.03 33.56
CA GLY A 225 -7.44 0.87 34.11
C GLY A 225 -6.69 0.05 33.04
N HIS A 226 -7.31 -0.17 31.90
CA HIS A 226 -6.68 -0.91 30.78
C HIS A 226 -5.50 -0.16 30.18
N ILE A 227 -5.62 1.15 30.00
CA ILE A 227 -4.52 2.00 29.52
C ILE A 227 -3.34 2.02 30.51
N ALA A 228 -3.63 2.10 31.81
CA ALA A 228 -2.60 2.06 32.84
C ALA A 228 -1.89 0.70 32.91
N GLU A 229 -2.63 -0.39 32.74
CA GLU A 229 -2.06 -1.74 32.67
C GLU A 229 -1.14 -1.90 31.46
N TYR A 230 -1.58 -1.49 30.27
CA TYR A 230 -0.77 -1.48 29.04
C TYR A 230 0.54 -0.72 29.22
N THR A 231 0.45 0.49 29.74
CA THR A 231 1.58 1.37 29.96
C THR A 231 2.58 0.75 30.96
N ARG A 232 2.07 0.12 32.03
CA ARG A 232 2.90 -0.57 33.02
C ARG A 232 3.63 -1.77 32.43
N ILE A 233 2.94 -2.65 31.72
CA ILE A 233 3.53 -3.85 31.11
C ILE A 233 4.61 -3.46 30.09
N LEU A 234 4.38 -2.43 29.28
CA LEU A 234 5.40 -1.95 28.34
C LEU A 234 6.63 -1.40 29.08
N SER A 235 6.45 -0.64 30.16
CA SER A 235 7.59 -0.09 30.92
C SER A 235 8.33 -1.16 31.73
N ASP A 236 7.67 -2.26 32.12
CA ASP A 236 8.30 -3.38 32.80
C ASP A 236 9.14 -4.25 31.83
N LYS A 237 8.70 -4.39 30.58
CA LYS A 237 9.37 -5.21 29.56
C LYS A 237 10.46 -4.47 28.81
N PHE A 238 10.27 -3.17 28.53
CA PHE A 238 11.18 -2.36 27.72
C PHE A 238 11.76 -1.21 28.54
N HIS A 239 13.03 -0.91 28.31
CA HIS A 239 13.61 0.34 28.82
C HIS A 239 13.07 1.53 28.02
N ILE A 240 12.00 2.17 28.53
CA ILE A 240 11.39 3.34 27.92
C ILE A 240 12.23 4.59 28.20
N SER A 241 12.68 5.29 27.14
CA SER A 241 13.52 6.47 27.28
C SER A 241 13.30 7.46 26.15
N TRP A 242 13.36 8.77 26.48
CA TRP A 242 13.32 9.83 25.47
C TRP A 242 14.47 9.76 24.46
N TRP A 243 15.60 9.15 24.80
CA TRP A 243 16.71 8.94 23.87
C TRP A 243 16.32 8.06 22.68
N LEU A 244 15.38 7.15 22.85
CA LEU A 244 14.87 6.30 21.77
C LEU A 244 14.14 7.10 20.69
N MET A 245 13.63 8.30 21.01
CA MET A 245 13.00 9.20 20.05
C MET A 245 13.99 9.77 19.03
N ILE A 246 15.31 9.66 19.26
CA ILE A 246 16.32 10.05 18.27
C ILE A 246 16.15 9.25 16.98
N VAL A 247 15.81 7.97 17.06
CA VAL A 247 15.66 7.10 15.89
C VAL A 247 14.57 7.60 14.95
N PRO A 248 13.30 7.78 15.37
CA PRO A 248 12.26 8.35 14.50
C PRO A 248 12.56 9.79 14.08
N VAL A 249 13.19 10.61 14.92
CA VAL A 249 13.58 11.99 14.56
C VAL A 249 14.65 11.99 13.46
N VAL A 250 15.69 11.17 13.55
CA VAL A 250 16.71 11.04 12.48
C VAL A 250 16.03 10.51 11.20
N THR A 251 15.15 9.52 11.32
CA THR A 251 14.38 9.01 10.18
C THR A 251 13.58 10.14 9.51
N ALA A 252 12.86 10.95 10.30
CA ALA A 252 12.09 12.09 9.79
C ALA A 252 13.01 13.15 9.13
N ILE A 253 14.19 13.42 9.69
CA ILE A 253 15.18 14.35 9.10
C ILE A 253 15.67 13.82 7.74
N LEU A 254 16.02 12.54 7.63
CA LEU A 254 16.45 11.94 6.36
C LEU A 254 15.37 12.06 5.30
N ILE A 255 14.12 11.79 5.68
CA ILE A 255 12.94 11.98 4.83
C ILE A 255 12.83 13.44 4.38
N ALA A 256 12.85 14.39 5.32
CA ALA A 256 12.76 15.83 5.02
C ALA A 256 13.92 16.31 4.13
N ARG A 257 15.09 15.67 4.21
CA ARG A 257 16.26 15.89 3.34
C ARG A 257 16.14 15.20 1.97
N LYS A 258 15.02 14.52 1.68
CA LYS A 258 14.75 13.80 0.43
C LYS A 258 15.76 12.67 0.14
N VAL A 259 16.28 12.04 1.17
CA VAL A 259 17.12 10.85 1.04
C VAL A 259 16.26 9.70 0.51
N PRO A 260 16.75 8.90 -0.46
CA PRO A 260 15.98 7.78 -1.02
C PRO A 260 15.44 6.83 0.05
N SER A 261 14.21 6.33 -0.11
CA SER A 261 13.49 5.51 0.88
C SER A 261 14.31 4.30 1.35
N ILE A 262 14.97 3.58 0.44
CA ILE A 262 15.82 2.43 0.76
C ILE A 262 16.93 2.83 1.76
N ILE A 263 17.63 3.94 1.50
CA ILE A 263 18.72 4.42 2.35
C ILE A 263 18.16 4.86 3.70
N THR A 264 17.04 5.59 3.69
CA THR A 264 16.38 6.06 4.93
C THR A 264 15.97 4.90 5.82
N LEU A 265 15.31 3.89 5.26
CA LEU A 265 14.88 2.70 6.00
C LEU A 265 16.08 1.89 6.52
N PHE A 266 17.13 1.73 5.71
CA PHE A 266 18.33 1.03 6.10
C PHE A 266 19.06 1.74 7.25
N VAL A 267 19.27 3.06 7.15
CA VAL A 267 19.91 3.86 8.21
C VAL A 267 19.07 3.83 9.49
N SER A 268 17.75 3.94 9.37
CA SER A 268 16.83 3.84 10.51
C SER A 268 16.91 2.47 11.20
N THR A 269 16.97 1.39 10.41
CA THR A 269 17.15 0.02 10.93
C THR A 269 18.49 -0.14 11.64
N ALA A 270 19.59 0.33 11.02
CA ALA A 270 20.92 0.26 11.61
C ALA A 270 21.01 1.06 12.92
N LEU A 271 20.45 2.27 12.93
CA LEU A 271 20.44 3.12 14.12
C LEU A 271 19.62 2.46 15.25
N ALA A 272 18.43 1.93 14.94
CA ALA A 272 17.62 1.20 15.91
C ALA A 272 18.33 -0.05 16.45
N THR A 273 19.10 -0.75 15.60
CA THR A 273 19.92 -1.90 16.03
C THR A 273 20.99 -1.48 17.04
N VAL A 274 21.68 -0.37 16.79
CA VAL A 274 22.64 0.18 17.75
C VAL A 274 21.95 0.55 19.08
N PHE A 275 20.79 1.17 19.02
CA PHE A 275 20.00 1.51 20.21
C PHE A 275 19.50 0.28 20.96
N ALA A 276 19.15 -0.81 20.25
CA ALA A 276 18.81 -2.09 20.89
C ALA A 276 20.00 -2.66 21.70
N LEU A 277 21.21 -2.60 21.14
CA LEU A 277 22.43 -3.04 21.83
C LEU A 277 22.72 -2.22 23.08
N ILE A 278 22.41 -0.92 23.08
CA ILE A 278 22.69 0.00 24.21
C ILE A 278 21.59 -0.09 25.27
N PHE A 279 20.32 -0.03 24.87
CA PHE A 279 19.19 0.16 25.79
C PHE A 279 18.48 -1.15 26.16
N GLN A 280 18.58 -2.21 25.32
CA GLN A 280 17.82 -3.46 25.48
C GLN A 280 18.72 -4.72 25.44
N PRO A 281 19.92 -4.73 26.07
CA PRO A 281 20.80 -5.91 25.98
C PRO A 281 20.15 -7.17 26.55
N GLY A 282 19.31 -7.04 27.59
CA GLY A 282 18.58 -8.16 28.18
C GLY A 282 17.61 -8.82 27.21
N LEU A 283 16.85 -8.03 26.43
CA LEU A 283 15.95 -8.56 25.41
C LEU A 283 16.70 -9.25 24.26
N LEU A 284 17.86 -8.71 23.89
CA LEU A 284 18.70 -9.36 22.87
C LEU A 284 19.21 -10.71 23.34
N CYS A 285 19.60 -10.84 24.62
CA CYS A 285 19.98 -12.12 25.21
C CYS A 285 18.80 -13.09 25.28
N GLU A 286 17.59 -12.61 25.58
CA GLU A 286 16.35 -13.42 25.57
C GLU A 286 16.09 -13.98 24.16
N ILE A 287 16.18 -13.13 23.12
CA ILE A 287 16.01 -13.53 21.70
C ILE A 287 17.11 -14.51 21.25
N ALA A 288 18.34 -14.37 21.76
CA ALA A 288 19.45 -15.28 21.45
C ALA A 288 19.20 -16.71 21.95
N GLY A 289 18.36 -16.86 23.00
CA GLY A 289 18.03 -18.15 23.60
C GLY A 289 19.12 -18.71 24.51
N GLN A 290 18.83 -19.85 25.11
CA GLN A 290 19.73 -20.50 26.08
C GLN A 290 21.06 -20.98 25.43
N GLY A 291 22.12 -20.99 26.22
CA GLY A 291 23.41 -21.55 25.84
C GLY A 291 24.34 -20.61 25.07
N VAL A 292 23.99 -19.34 24.93
CA VAL A 292 24.84 -18.31 24.32
C VAL A 292 24.94 -17.11 25.26
N GLU A 293 26.14 -16.67 25.60
CA GLU A 293 26.39 -15.60 26.57
C GLU A 293 27.29 -14.50 26.00
N GLY A 294 27.29 -13.35 26.66
CA GLY A 294 28.18 -12.23 26.36
C GLY A 294 27.95 -11.62 24.99
N ILE A 295 29.00 -11.25 24.28
CA ILE A 295 28.96 -10.58 22.99
C ILE A 295 28.27 -11.47 21.91
N ALA A 296 28.47 -12.78 22.01
CA ALA A 296 27.83 -13.72 21.05
C ALA A 296 26.29 -13.73 21.19
N ALA A 297 25.76 -13.60 22.42
CA ALA A 297 24.32 -13.48 22.65
C ALA A 297 23.78 -12.16 22.08
N LEU A 298 24.46 -11.05 22.31
CA LEU A 298 24.07 -9.74 21.74
C LEU A 298 24.07 -9.77 20.20
N PHE A 299 25.08 -10.37 19.59
CA PHE A 299 25.15 -10.51 18.13
C PHE A 299 24.04 -11.42 17.61
N LYS A 300 23.83 -12.60 18.21
CA LYS A 300 22.79 -13.56 17.81
C LYS A 300 21.40 -12.96 17.98
N GLY A 301 21.12 -12.27 19.10
CA GLY A 301 19.86 -11.59 19.34
C GLY A 301 19.63 -10.42 18.39
N GLY A 302 20.68 -9.62 18.14
CA GLY A 302 20.65 -8.52 17.17
C GLY A 302 20.36 -9.00 15.75
N MET A 303 21.00 -10.08 15.31
CA MET A 303 20.69 -10.69 14.02
C MET A 303 19.28 -11.29 14.02
N GLY A 304 18.91 -12.01 15.09
CA GLY A 304 17.61 -12.66 15.24
C GLY A 304 16.44 -11.68 15.11
N MET A 305 16.52 -10.50 15.73
CA MET A 305 15.48 -9.47 15.62
C MET A 305 15.32 -8.90 14.19
N LEU A 306 16.38 -8.92 13.39
CA LEU A 306 16.33 -8.38 12.02
C LEU A 306 15.70 -9.38 11.04
N TYR A 307 16.21 -10.63 11.02
CA TYR A 307 15.77 -11.59 10.04
C TYR A 307 14.62 -12.48 10.50
N GLY A 308 14.54 -12.76 11.79
CA GLY A 308 13.57 -13.69 12.39
C GLY A 308 12.35 -12.99 12.97
N GLY A 309 11.35 -13.79 13.32
CA GLY A 309 10.26 -13.33 14.17
C GLY A 309 10.69 -13.28 15.64
N THR A 310 10.28 -12.24 16.35
CA THR A 310 10.48 -12.15 17.80
C THR A 310 9.13 -12.34 18.50
N GLN A 311 9.11 -13.24 19.48
CA GLN A 311 7.97 -13.44 20.38
C GLN A 311 8.45 -13.17 21.79
N LEU A 312 8.00 -12.06 22.35
CA LEU A 312 8.36 -11.62 23.70
C LEU A 312 7.18 -11.88 24.63
N GLU A 313 7.44 -12.53 25.76
CA GLU A 313 6.41 -12.87 26.75
C GLU A 313 6.28 -11.76 27.80
N THR A 314 5.06 -11.27 27.99
CA THR A 314 4.72 -10.25 29.02
C THR A 314 3.68 -10.73 30.02
N GLY A 315 3.14 -11.93 29.84
CA GLY A 315 2.03 -12.44 30.63
C GLY A 315 0.64 -11.96 30.17
N ASN A 316 0.56 -11.03 29.20
CA ASN A 316 -0.69 -10.58 28.59
C ASN A 316 -0.68 -10.91 27.09
N ALA A 317 -1.59 -11.77 26.64
CA ALA A 317 -1.62 -12.28 25.26
C ALA A 317 -1.80 -11.17 24.21
N GLU A 318 -2.59 -10.15 24.50
CA GLU A 318 -2.85 -9.04 23.60
C GLU A 318 -1.58 -8.19 23.39
N ILE A 319 -0.84 -7.92 24.47
CA ILE A 319 0.43 -7.20 24.40
C ILE A 319 1.51 -8.05 23.73
N ASN A 320 1.55 -9.36 24.01
CA ASN A 320 2.47 -10.29 23.34
C ASN A 320 2.28 -10.26 21.82
N GLU A 321 1.03 -10.25 21.34
CA GLU A 321 0.72 -10.12 19.92
C GLU A 321 1.19 -8.76 19.35
N LEU A 322 0.93 -7.67 20.07
CA LEU A 322 1.30 -6.32 19.68
C LEU A 322 2.81 -6.15 19.53
N ILE A 323 3.62 -6.68 20.46
CA ILE A 323 5.07 -6.56 20.46
C ILE A 323 5.78 -7.66 19.66
N SER A 324 5.03 -8.64 19.14
CA SER A 324 5.58 -9.66 18.25
C SER A 324 6.00 -9.05 16.91
N THR A 325 7.09 -9.56 16.34
CA THR A 325 7.51 -9.15 15.00
C THR A 325 7.78 -10.38 14.13
N ARG A 326 7.72 -10.19 12.81
CA ARG A 326 7.97 -11.26 11.86
C ARG A 326 9.35 -11.17 11.19
N GLY A 327 10.05 -10.05 11.34
CA GLY A 327 11.35 -9.81 10.73
C GLY A 327 11.33 -9.90 9.19
N MET A 328 12.51 -10.00 8.58
CA MET A 328 12.63 -10.18 7.12
C MET A 328 11.95 -11.47 6.64
N ALA A 329 12.02 -12.54 7.43
CA ALA A 329 11.40 -13.82 7.09
C ALA A 329 9.88 -13.71 6.92
N GLY A 330 9.22 -12.88 7.75
CA GLY A 330 7.79 -12.63 7.63
C GLY A 330 7.36 -11.93 6.35
N MET A 331 8.29 -11.21 5.69
CA MET A 331 8.03 -10.56 4.40
C MET A 331 8.10 -11.53 3.21
N MET A 332 8.69 -12.71 3.38
CA MET A 332 8.88 -13.68 2.29
C MET A 332 7.56 -14.14 1.68
N ASN A 333 6.50 -14.33 2.48
CA ASN A 333 5.19 -14.69 1.97
C ASN A 333 4.61 -13.60 1.05
N THR A 334 4.81 -12.33 1.38
CA THR A 334 4.37 -11.20 0.56
C THR A 334 5.22 -11.09 -0.71
N ILE A 335 6.53 -11.25 -0.62
CA ILE A 335 7.45 -11.23 -1.77
C ILE A 335 7.07 -12.34 -2.76
N TRP A 336 6.88 -13.56 -2.28
CA TRP A 336 6.44 -14.69 -3.11
C TRP A 336 5.08 -14.41 -3.77
N LEU A 337 4.12 -13.86 -3.00
CA LEU A 337 2.80 -13.50 -3.53
C LEU A 337 2.90 -12.43 -4.63
N ILE A 338 3.74 -11.40 -4.44
CA ILE A 338 3.99 -10.37 -5.45
C ILE A 338 4.57 -10.99 -6.72
N ILE A 339 5.56 -11.87 -6.61
CA ILE A 339 6.16 -12.54 -7.77
C ILE A 339 5.09 -13.33 -8.56
N CYS A 340 4.22 -14.08 -7.87
CA CYS A 340 3.12 -14.82 -8.52
C CYS A 340 2.12 -13.87 -9.20
N ALA A 341 1.83 -12.72 -8.56
CA ALA A 341 0.96 -11.71 -9.15
C ALA A 341 1.58 -11.06 -10.40
N MET A 342 2.90 -10.83 -10.40
CA MET A 342 3.62 -10.33 -11.60
C MET A 342 3.62 -11.35 -12.74
N CYS A 343 3.66 -12.64 -12.43
CA CYS A 343 3.48 -13.69 -13.45
C CYS A 343 2.10 -13.58 -14.11
N PHE A 344 1.05 -13.42 -13.31
CA PHE A 344 -0.32 -13.28 -13.84
C PHE A 344 -0.49 -12.02 -14.68
N GLY A 345 -0.09 -10.86 -14.17
CA GLY A 345 -0.17 -9.58 -14.90
C GLY A 345 0.64 -9.60 -16.20
N GLY A 346 1.85 -10.17 -16.17
CA GLY A 346 2.70 -10.35 -17.36
C GLY A 346 2.06 -11.24 -18.42
N ALA A 347 1.48 -12.36 -17.99
CA ALA A 347 0.79 -13.28 -18.89
C ALA A 347 -0.45 -12.64 -19.54
N MET A 348 -1.24 -11.91 -18.77
CA MET A 348 -2.40 -11.15 -19.27
C MET A 348 -2.00 -10.09 -20.32
N THR A 349 -0.87 -9.43 -20.10
CA THR A 349 -0.29 -8.44 -21.03
C THR A 349 0.17 -9.13 -22.33
N ALA A 350 1.01 -10.16 -22.24
CA ALA A 350 1.56 -10.90 -23.39
C ALA A 350 0.45 -11.57 -24.21
N GLY A 351 -0.57 -12.11 -23.55
CA GLY A 351 -1.76 -12.69 -24.20
C GLY A 351 -2.63 -11.67 -24.95
N GLY A 352 -2.39 -10.35 -24.80
CA GLY A 352 -3.20 -9.29 -25.37
C GLY A 352 -4.59 -9.18 -24.74
N MET A 353 -4.81 -9.85 -23.61
CA MET A 353 -6.11 -9.93 -22.93
C MET A 353 -6.47 -8.62 -22.24
N LEU A 354 -5.49 -7.92 -21.63
CA LEU A 354 -5.71 -6.62 -21.01
C LEU A 354 -6.23 -5.61 -22.04
N GLY A 355 -5.59 -5.52 -23.21
CA GLY A 355 -6.01 -4.62 -24.28
C GLY A 355 -7.42 -4.92 -24.81
N SER A 356 -7.79 -6.20 -24.90
CA SER A 356 -9.11 -6.63 -25.32
C SER A 356 -10.20 -6.19 -24.32
N ILE A 357 -9.99 -6.43 -23.02
CA ILE A 357 -10.98 -6.07 -21.99
C ILE A 357 -11.09 -4.56 -21.87
N THR A 358 -9.96 -3.85 -21.84
CA THR A 358 -9.94 -2.39 -21.68
C THR A 358 -10.60 -1.67 -22.85
N SER A 359 -10.59 -2.27 -24.05
CA SER A 359 -11.32 -1.74 -25.24
C SER A 359 -12.83 -1.57 -25.01
N VAL A 360 -13.43 -2.31 -24.07
CA VAL A 360 -14.84 -2.15 -23.70
C VAL A 360 -15.09 -0.79 -23.09
N PHE A 361 -14.21 -0.37 -22.18
CA PHE A 361 -14.35 0.90 -21.45
C PHE A 361 -14.24 2.10 -22.39
N VAL A 362 -13.43 1.99 -23.44
CA VAL A 362 -13.26 3.04 -24.46
C VAL A 362 -14.58 3.37 -25.21
N ARG A 363 -15.49 2.40 -25.33
CA ARG A 363 -16.76 2.61 -26.05
C ARG A 363 -17.68 3.65 -25.38
N PHE A 364 -17.52 3.91 -24.09
CA PHE A 364 -18.37 4.82 -23.32
C PHE A 364 -17.82 6.25 -23.21
N THR A 365 -16.78 6.61 -23.95
CA THR A 365 -16.03 7.87 -23.80
C THR A 365 -16.61 9.07 -24.55
N LYS A 366 -17.80 8.96 -25.16
CA LYS A 366 -18.42 10.05 -25.96
C LYS A 366 -18.77 11.32 -25.16
N LYS A 367 -19.09 11.18 -23.87
CA LYS A 367 -19.47 12.29 -22.99
C LYS A 367 -18.44 12.42 -21.84
N ARG A 368 -18.27 13.63 -21.28
CA ARG A 368 -17.37 13.93 -20.17
C ARG A 368 -17.50 12.91 -19.02
N VAL A 369 -18.72 12.70 -18.53
CA VAL A 369 -18.98 11.77 -17.43
C VAL A 369 -18.61 10.34 -17.82
N GLY A 370 -19.06 9.90 -19.00
CA GLY A 370 -18.71 8.56 -19.50
C GLY A 370 -17.21 8.34 -19.63
N MET A 371 -16.46 9.36 -20.07
CA MET A 371 -15.00 9.29 -20.23
C MET A 371 -14.32 9.14 -18.87
N VAL A 372 -14.64 9.99 -17.89
CA VAL A 372 -14.07 9.89 -16.53
C VAL A 372 -14.48 8.58 -15.86
N SER A 373 -15.75 8.19 -15.94
CA SER A 373 -16.24 6.93 -15.36
C SER A 373 -15.57 5.71 -16.01
N SER A 374 -15.36 5.73 -17.33
CA SER A 374 -14.66 4.66 -18.05
C SER A 374 -13.18 4.57 -17.64
N THR A 375 -12.52 5.71 -17.43
CA THR A 375 -11.14 5.74 -16.94
C THR A 375 -11.07 5.18 -15.52
N VAL A 376 -12.00 5.57 -14.63
CA VAL A 376 -12.07 5.05 -13.26
C VAL A 376 -12.30 3.54 -13.26
N ALA A 377 -13.29 3.07 -14.00
CA ALA A 377 -13.62 1.64 -14.09
C ALA A 377 -12.46 0.81 -14.69
N SER A 378 -11.77 1.37 -15.70
CA SER A 378 -10.60 0.75 -16.30
C SER A 378 -9.43 0.69 -15.33
N GLY A 379 -9.17 1.76 -14.57
CA GLY A 379 -8.12 1.79 -13.55
C GLY A 379 -8.35 0.76 -12.45
N LEU A 380 -9.59 0.67 -11.94
CA LEU A 380 -9.98 -0.37 -10.97
C LEU A 380 -9.78 -1.78 -11.54
N PHE A 381 -10.23 -2.01 -12.77
CA PHE A 381 -10.07 -3.30 -13.43
C PHE A 381 -8.59 -3.65 -13.64
N LEU A 382 -7.78 -2.69 -14.08
CA LEU A 382 -6.35 -2.93 -14.28
C LEU A 382 -5.64 -3.23 -12.96
N ASN A 383 -5.96 -2.58 -11.86
CA ASN A 383 -5.44 -2.91 -10.54
C ASN A 383 -5.76 -4.36 -10.12
N LEU A 384 -6.96 -4.86 -10.47
CA LEU A 384 -7.35 -6.24 -10.24
C LEU A 384 -6.57 -7.22 -11.14
N ALA A 385 -6.40 -6.87 -12.42
CA ALA A 385 -5.91 -7.78 -13.45
C ALA A 385 -4.38 -7.78 -13.57
N THR A 386 -3.70 -6.66 -13.28
CA THR A 386 -2.24 -6.59 -13.29
C THR A 386 -1.64 -6.87 -11.92
N ALA A 387 -2.46 -6.74 -10.87
CA ALA A 387 -2.04 -6.84 -9.48
C ALA A 387 -0.96 -5.82 -9.07
N ASP A 388 -0.76 -4.77 -9.86
CA ASP A 388 0.27 -3.76 -9.63
C ASP A 388 -0.21 -2.34 -9.98
N GLN A 389 0.11 -1.36 -9.11
CA GLN A 389 -0.33 0.02 -9.32
C GLN A 389 0.45 0.74 -10.43
N TYR A 390 1.76 0.51 -10.58
CA TYR A 390 2.59 1.21 -11.56
C TYR A 390 2.20 0.80 -12.98
N ILE A 391 2.05 -0.50 -13.23
CA ILE A 391 1.58 -1.04 -14.50
C ILE A 391 0.18 -0.50 -14.82
N SER A 392 -0.70 -0.47 -13.83
CA SER A 392 -2.07 0.04 -14.00
C SER A 392 -2.11 1.53 -14.33
N ILE A 393 -1.24 2.37 -13.74
CA ILE A 393 -1.09 3.78 -14.07
C ILE A 393 -0.66 3.95 -15.53
N ILE A 394 0.40 3.21 -15.94
CA ILE A 394 0.95 3.28 -17.30
C ILE A 394 -0.11 2.87 -18.33
N LEU A 395 -0.77 1.74 -18.10
CA LEU A 395 -1.78 1.24 -19.03
C LEU A 395 -2.99 2.17 -19.12
N THR A 396 -3.51 2.63 -17.99
CA THR A 396 -4.65 3.55 -17.96
C THR A 396 -4.31 4.86 -18.66
N GLY A 397 -3.17 5.48 -18.34
CA GLY A 397 -2.73 6.73 -18.95
C GLY A 397 -2.57 6.59 -20.46
N ASN A 398 -1.84 5.60 -20.93
CA ASN A 398 -1.61 5.37 -22.36
C ASN A 398 -2.89 5.06 -23.12
N MET A 399 -3.79 4.28 -22.56
CA MET A 399 -5.03 3.90 -23.22
C MET A 399 -6.00 5.07 -23.45
N PHE A 400 -6.06 6.01 -22.48
CA PHE A 400 -7.02 7.12 -22.56
C PHE A 400 -6.41 8.42 -23.11
N LYS A 401 -5.08 8.54 -23.25
CA LYS A 401 -4.38 9.77 -23.64
C LYS A 401 -4.92 10.38 -24.94
N ASP A 402 -4.96 9.59 -26.02
CA ASP A 402 -5.46 10.03 -27.30
C ASP A 402 -6.95 10.32 -27.29
N ILE A 403 -7.72 9.57 -26.50
CA ILE A 403 -9.17 9.73 -26.38
C ILE A 403 -9.52 11.08 -25.73
N TYR A 404 -8.82 11.45 -24.62
CA TYR A 404 -9.04 12.73 -23.97
C TYR A 404 -8.65 13.88 -24.90
N SER A 405 -7.52 13.74 -25.62
CA SER A 405 -7.07 14.73 -26.59
C SER A 405 -8.04 14.91 -27.76
N ALA A 406 -8.52 13.80 -28.35
CA ALA A 406 -9.49 13.80 -29.46
C ALA A 406 -10.85 14.41 -29.07
N ASN A 407 -11.24 14.29 -27.79
CA ASN A 407 -12.47 14.91 -27.27
C ASN A 407 -12.23 16.37 -26.77
N GLY A 408 -11.04 16.92 -26.98
CA GLY A 408 -10.69 18.30 -26.65
C GLY A 408 -10.44 18.56 -25.16
N TYR A 409 -10.21 17.55 -24.33
CA TYR A 409 -9.91 17.74 -22.91
C TYR A 409 -8.41 17.89 -22.65
N GLU A 410 -8.07 18.67 -21.63
CA GLU A 410 -6.70 18.82 -21.19
C GLU A 410 -6.17 17.55 -20.52
N SER A 411 -4.88 17.23 -20.70
CA SER A 411 -4.20 16.05 -20.16
C SER A 411 -4.29 15.94 -18.63
N LYS A 412 -4.35 17.08 -17.91
CA LYS A 412 -4.49 17.12 -16.45
C LYS A 412 -5.77 16.47 -15.95
N LEU A 413 -6.86 16.41 -16.76
CA LEU A 413 -8.09 15.71 -16.40
C LEU A 413 -7.85 14.19 -16.38
N LEU A 414 -7.14 13.66 -17.38
CA LEU A 414 -6.77 12.25 -17.40
C LEU A 414 -5.80 11.92 -16.27
N SER A 415 -4.75 12.73 -16.10
CA SER A 415 -3.75 12.55 -15.06
C SER A 415 -4.38 12.48 -13.67
N ARG A 416 -5.30 13.39 -13.34
CA ARG A 416 -6.06 13.36 -12.09
C ARG A 416 -6.91 12.09 -11.98
N THR A 417 -7.66 11.74 -13.03
CA THR A 417 -8.57 10.59 -12.99
C THR A 417 -7.81 9.28 -12.84
N THR A 418 -6.63 9.15 -13.44
CA THR A 418 -5.74 7.99 -13.28
C THR A 418 -5.29 7.86 -11.82
N GLU A 419 -4.83 8.94 -11.21
CA GLU A 419 -4.37 8.93 -9.82
C GLU A 419 -5.52 8.69 -8.84
N ASP A 420 -6.70 9.30 -9.07
CA ASP A 420 -7.91 9.13 -8.28
C ASP A 420 -8.44 7.69 -8.31
N SER A 421 -8.19 6.93 -9.37
CA SER A 421 -8.74 5.60 -9.56
C SER A 421 -7.72 4.48 -9.37
N VAL A 422 -6.48 4.67 -9.80
CA VAL A 422 -5.47 3.59 -9.76
C VAL A 422 -4.70 3.61 -8.45
N THR A 423 -4.00 4.70 -8.17
CA THR A 423 -3.10 4.79 -7.02
C THR A 423 -3.85 4.56 -5.71
N VAL A 424 -4.97 5.28 -5.53
CA VAL A 424 -5.69 5.22 -4.25
C VAL A 424 -6.46 3.93 -4.03
N THR A 425 -6.84 3.19 -5.08
CA THR A 425 -7.60 1.95 -4.93
C THR A 425 -6.72 0.70 -4.88
N SER A 426 -5.44 0.81 -5.23
CA SER A 426 -4.50 -0.30 -5.20
C SER A 426 -4.42 -1.01 -3.84
N PRO A 427 -4.42 -0.32 -2.67
CA PRO A 427 -4.38 -0.99 -1.37
C PRO A 427 -5.69 -1.70 -1.00
N LEU A 428 -6.78 -1.47 -1.73
CA LEU A 428 -8.08 -2.12 -1.48
C LEU A 428 -8.17 -3.54 -2.08
N ILE A 429 -7.18 -3.95 -2.88
CA ILE A 429 -7.19 -5.22 -3.59
C ILE A 429 -6.21 -6.18 -2.90
N PRO A 430 -6.70 -7.32 -2.35
CA PRO A 430 -5.88 -8.20 -1.52
C PRO A 430 -4.66 -8.81 -2.21
N TRP A 431 -4.70 -8.98 -3.53
CA TRP A 431 -3.59 -9.53 -4.33
C TRP A 431 -2.82 -8.48 -5.14
N ASN A 432 -3.14 -7.20 -4.98
CA ASN A 432 -2.33 -6.11 -5.53
C ASN A 432 -1.10 -5.87 -4.66
N THR A 433 0.03 -5.49 -5.27
CA THR A 433 1.29 -5.20 -4.58
C THR A 433 1.09 -4.29 -3.36
N CYS A 434 0.24 -3.27 -3.49
CA CYS A 434 -0.09 -2.35 -2.40
C CYS A 434 -0.92 -3.01 -1.30
N GLY A 435 -2.01 -3.71 -1.66
CA GLY A 435 -2.87 -4.37 -0.68
C GLY A 435 -2.12 -5.41 0.14
N MET A 436 -1.29 -6.22 -0.53
CA MET A 436 -0.44 -7.21 0.13
C MET A 436 0.56 -6.57 1.09
N THR A 437 1.22 -5.51 0.64
CA THR A 437 2.23 -4.79 1.44
C THR A 437 1.60 -4.18 2.69
N GLN A 438 0.49 -3.43 2.55
CA GLN A 438 -0.14 -2.77 3.69
C GLN A 438 -0.69 -3.79 4.70
N ALA A 439 -1.32 -4.86 4.21
CA ALA A 439 -1.80 -5.94 5.07
C ALA A 439 -0.67 -6.61 5.86
N THR A 440 0.49 -6.80 5.23
CA THR A 440 1.64 -7.43 5.87
C THR A 440 2.30 -6.51 6.90
N ILE A 441 2.49 -5.23 6.57
CA ILE A 441 3.13 -4.25 7.47
C ILE A 441 2.28 -4.02 8.72
N LEU A 442 0.98 -3.81 8.53
CA LEU A 442 0.04 -3.54 9.63
C LEU A 442 -0.43 -4.82 10.34
N SER A 443 -0.11 -6.00 9.80
CA SER A 443 -0.63 -7.29 10.25
C SER A 443 -2.16 -7.38 10.24
N VAL A 444 -2.82 -6.62 9.35
CA VAL A 444 -4.29 -6.55 9.21
C VAL A 444 -4.68 -6.96 7.79
N PRO A 445 -5.47 -8.01 7.60
CA PRO A 445 -5.91 -8.44 6.27
C PRO A 445 -6.62 -7.32 5.50
N THR A 446 -6.39 -7.24 4.19
CA THR A 446 -6.99 -6.20 3.33
C THR A 446 -8.50 -6.12 3.48
N ILE A 447 -9.17 -7.25 3.56
CA ILE A 447 -10.64 -7.31 3.69
C ILE A 447 -11.15 -6.71 5.02
N VAL A 448 -10.32 -6.68 6.07
CA VAL A 448 -10.66 -6.13 7.38
C VAL A 448 -10.58 -4.60 7.37
N TYR A 449 -9.54 -4.01 6.75
CA TYR A 449 -9.41 -2.55 6.69
C TYR A 449 -10.14 -1.90 5.51
N LEU A 450 -10.46 -2.66 4.46
CA LEU A 450 -11.09 -2.14 3.24
C LEU A 450 -12.32 -1.26 3.53
N PRO A 451 -13.28 -1.66 4.39
CA PRO A 451 -14.46 -0.84 4.64
C PRO A 451 -14.16 0.50 5.32
N TYR A 452 -12.99 0.63 5.94
CA TYR A 452 -12.57 1.79 6.73
C TYR A 452 -11.53 2.67 6.03
N ALA A 453 -11.02 2.26 4.87
CA ALA A 453 -10.10 3.06 4.06
C ALA A 453 -10.88 4.13 3.26
N PHE A 454 -11.53 5.06 3.98
CA PHE A 454 -12.52 5.98 3.40
C PHE A 454 -11.95 6.88 2.33
N PHE A 455 -10.74 7.43 2.51
CA PHE A 455 -10.12 8.25 1.47
C PHE A 455 -9.96 7.50 0.16
N ASN A 456 -9.57 6.23 0.25
CA ASN A 456 -9.32 5.36 -0.90
C ASN A 456 -10.61 4.98 -1.63
N ILE A 457 -11.73 4.88 -0.90
CA ILE A 457 -13.05 4.60 -1.47
C ILE A 457 -13.68 5.88 -2.06
N ILE A 458 -13.59 6.99 -1.34
CA ILE A 458 -14.24 8.26 -1.71
C ILE A 458 -13.56 8.90 -2.92
N SER A 459 -12.23 8.79 -3.06
CA SER A 459 -11.47 9.48 -4.10
C SER A 459 -11.93 9.17 -5.54
N PRO A 460 -12.09 7.91 -5.98
CA PRO A 460 -12.61 7.60 -7.31
C PRO A 460 -14.06 8.05 -7.50
N LEU A 461 -14.90 7.97 -6.46
CA LEU A 461 -16.28 8.46 -6.49
C LEU A 461 -16.32 9.99 -6.63
N MET A 462 -15.43 10.70 -5.95
CA MET A 462 -15.27 12.14 -6.05
C MET A 462 -14.86 12.55 -7.47
N SER A 463 -13.97 11.79 -8.13
CA SER A 463 -13.59 12.06 -9.53
C SER A 463 -14.81 12.00 -10.47
N ILE A 464 -15.68 11.00 -10.30
CA ILE A 464 -16.94 10.88 -11.07
C ILE A 464 -17.89 12.03 -10.70
N THR A 465 -18.05 12.35 -9.42
CA THR A 465 -18.93 13.44 -8.95
C THR A 465 -18.51 14.79 -9.54
N ILE A 466 -17.22 15.12 -9.52
CA ILE A 466 -16.70 16.33 -10.15
C ILE A 466 -16.90 16.32 -11.66
N ALA A 467 -16.85 15.15 -12.32
CA ALA A 467 -17.18 15.03 -13.74
C ALA A 467 -18.67 15.26 -14.02
N ILE A 468 -19.58 14.82 -13.16
CA ILE A 468 -21.01 15.09 -13.27
C ILE A 468 -21.28 16.60 -13.12
N LEU A 469 -20.72 17.24 -12.10
CA LEU A 469 -20.85 18.66 -11.84
C LEU A 469 -20.17 19.53 -12.91
N GLY A 470 -19.16 19.02 -13.59
CA GLY A 470 -18.37 19.78 -14.57
C GLY A 470 -17.46 20.83 -13.96
N TYR A 471 -17.20 20.76 -12.66
CA TYR A 471 -16.45 21.76 -11.95
C TYR A 471 -14.98 21.78 -12.38
N LYS A 472 -14.53 22.96 -12.85
CA LYS A 472 -13.16 23.20 -13.37
C LYS A 472 -12.72 22.23 -14.48
N ILE A 473 -13.63 21.58 -15.20
CA ILE A 473 -13.32 20.76 -16.36
C ILE A 473 -13.55 21.63 -17.60
N LYS A 474 -12.44 22.07 -18.23
CA LYS A 474 -12.46 22.87 -19.45
C LYS A 474 -12.05 22.02 -20.65
N LYS A 475 -12.63 22.29 -21.81
CA LYS A 475 -12.07 21.86 -23.10
C LYS A 475 -10.92 22.79 -23.49
N LYS A 476 -9.95 22.26 -24.21
CA LYS A 476 -8.94 23.09 -24.88
C LYS A 476 -9.69 24.13 -25.73
N ALA A 477 -9.31 25.39 -25.64
CA ALA A 477 -9.79 26.39 -26.58
C ALA A 477 -9.46 25.88 -27.98
N GLU A 478 -10.45 25.88 -28.90
CA GLU A 478 -10.16 25.67 -30.33
C GLU A 478 -9.10 26.66 -30.70
N GLN A 479 -7.92 26.20 -31.11
CA GLN A 479 -6.96 27.09 -31.74
C GLN A 479 -7.62 27.62 -33.01
N PRO A 480 -7.81 28.95 -33.15
CA PRO A 480 -8.31 29.49 -34.40
C PRO A 480 -7.38 29.00 -35.50
N GLY A 481 -7.97 28.33 -36.49
CA GLY A 481 -7.27 27.63 -37.55
C GLY A 481 -6.20 28.49 -38.19
N LEU A 482 -5.03 27.93 -38.34
CA LEU A 482 -4.11 28.24 -39.43
C LEU A 482 -4.73 27.65 -40.70
N SER A 483 -5.58 28.44 -41.31
CA SER A 483 -6.01 28.24 -42.71
C SER A 483 -4.89 28.59 -43.65
#